data_8645d8df73038c18caa0c7db35d66b97
#
_entry.id   8645d8df73038c18caa0c7db35d66b97
#
_cell.length_a   1.000
_cell.length_b   1.000
_cell.length_c   1.000
_cell.angle_alpha   90.00
_cell.angle_beta   90.00
_cell.angle_gamma   90.00
#
_symmetry.space_group_name_H-M   'P 1'
#
loop_
_entity.id
_entity.type
_entity.pdbx_description
1 polymer ?
#
loop_
_entity_poly.entity_id
_entity_poly.type
_entity_poly.pdbx_seq_one_letter_code
_entity_poly.pdbx_strand_id
1 'polypeptide(L)'
;MAGFTLDKDTLTACIADLREKKGPPPWSERVVVTDEFVVTVICQAPGHPNDTHYHLHDETWIIADGELAWHYEHAPEPHRVKAGDIVYAPKNLWHHIEVLGDRPAIRVAITPVGEFHRYDRPGCRKPEPRG
;
A
#
# COMPACT_ATOMS: atom_id res chain seq x y z
N MET A 1 6.45 1.88 23.82
CA MET A 1 6.36 0.60 23.14
C MET A 1 7.32 0.59 21.95
N ALA A 2 8.08 -0.46 21.82
CA ALA A 2 8.96 -0.58 20.68
C ALA A 2 8.14 -0.65 19.39
N GLY A 3 8.54 0.09 18.38
CA GLY A 3 7.96 -0.02 17.04
C GLY A 3 8.39 -1.32 16.36
N PHE A 4 7.87 -1.54 15.16
CA PHE A 4 8.23 -2.70 14.36
C PHE A 4 9.28 -2.37 13.30
N THR A 5 9.86 -1.17 13.36
CA THR A 5 10.90 -0.79 12.40
C THR A 5 12.16 -1.61 12.66
N LEU A 6 12.63 -2.25 11.61
CA LEU A 6 13.83 -3.09 11.68
C LEU A 6 15.09 -2.23 11.73
N ASP A 7 16.13 -2.77 12.37
CA ASP A 7 17.42 -2.11 12.51
C ASP A 7 18.54 -3.17 12.52
N LYS A 8 19.77 -2.73 12.80
CA LYS A 8 20.92 -3.65 12.77
C LYS A 8 20.84 -4.78 13.80
N ASP A 9 20.02 -4.64 14.83
CA ASP A 9 19.89 -5.64 15.91
C ASP A 9 18.57 -6.43 15.79
N THR A 10 17.59 -5.92 15.05
CA THR A 10 16.30 -6.57 14.82
C THR A 10 16.06 -6.66 13.32
N LEU A 11 16.39 -7.80 12.74
CA LEU A 11 16.52 -7.96 11.30
C LEU A 11 15.30 -8.61 10.64
N THR A 12 14.31 -9.07 11.40
CA THR A 12 13.12 -9.73 10.86
C THR A 12 11.85 -9.26 11.57
N ALA A 13 10.75 -9.24 10.84
CA ALA A 13 9.44 -8.96 11.40
C ALA A 13 8.44 -9.96 10.81
N CYS A 14 7.47 -10.36 11.63
CA CYS A 14 6.41 -11.27 11.22
C CYS A 14 5.14 -10.46 10.99
N ILE A 15 4.57 -10.54 9.78
CA ILE A 15 3.36 -9.78 9.44
C ILE A 15 2.18 -10.21 10.32
N ALA A 16 2.07 -11.50 10.64
CA ALA A 16 0.99 -11.99 11.51
C ALA A 16 1.09 -11.38 12.92
N ASP A 17 2.30 -11.28 13.46
CA ASP A 17 2.52 -10.66 14.77
C ASP A 17 2.19 -9.17 14.74
N LEU A 18 2.59 -8.51 13.68
CA LEU A 18 2.29 -7.08 13.48
C LEU A 18 0.78 -6.85 13.41
N ARG A 19 0.06 -7.69 12.66
CA ARG A 19 -1.39 -7.62 12.55
C ARG A 19 -2.08 -7.79 13.91
N GLU A 20 -1.64 -8.76 14.69
CA GLU A 20 -2.18 -8.99 16.02
C GLU A 20 -1.96 -7.79 16.94
N LYS A 21 -0.77 -7.23 16.91
CA LYS A 21 -0.39 -6.09 17.74
C LYS A 21 -1.15 -4.82 17.35
N LYS A 22 -1.29 -4.56 16.05
CA LYS A 22 -1.96 -3.35 15.54
C LYS A 22 -3.49 -3.42 15.66
N GLY A 23 -4.06 -4.62 15.54
CA GLY A 23 -5.50 -4.82 15.65
C GLY A 23 -6.28 -4.51 14.38
N PRO A 24 -7.56 -4.08 14.51
CA PRO A 24 -8.41 -3.84 13.35
C PRO A 24 -7.87 -2.74 12.42
N PRO A 25 -8.16 -2.86 11.10
CA PRO A 25 -7.78 -1.81 10.15
C PRO A 25 -8.59 -0.52 10.37
N PRO A 26 -8.15 0.63 9.84
CA PRO A 26 -6.95 0.76 9.01
C PRO A 26 -5.69 1.01 9.84
N TRP A 27 -4.57 0.49 9.36
CA TRP A 27 -3.27 0.83 9.94
C TRP A 27 -2.17 0.62 8.90
N SER A 28 -1.04 1.25 9.14
CA SER A 28 0.17 1.02 8.38
C SER A 28 1.37 1.08 9.32
N GLU A 29 2.46 0.41 8.93
CA GLU A 29 3.69 0.40 9.69
C GLU A 29 4.87 0.40 8.73
N ARG A 30 5.78 1.34 8.91
CA ARG A 30 7.04 1.37 8.17
C ARG A 30 8.00 0.42 8.85
N VAL A 31 8.20 -0.76 8.26
CA VAL A 31 9.02 -1.82 8.85
C VAL A 31 10.48 -1.71 8.44
N VAL A 32 10.77 -1.12 7.27
CA VAL A 32 12.13 -0.84 6.84
C VAL A 32 12.20 0.60 6.38
N VAL A 33 13.15 1.37 6.93
CA VAL A 33 13.38 2.75 6.51
C VAL A 33 14.88 2.92 6.30
N THR A 34 15.28 3.10 5.05
CA THR A 34 16.68 3.33 4.69
C THR A 34 16.80 4.68 3.99
N ASP A 35 18.00 5.05 3.60
CA ASP A 35 18.22 6.26 2.81
C ASP A 35 17.88 6.08 1.33
N GLU A 36 17.51 4.86 0.91
CA GLU A 36 17.20 4.53 -0.47
C GLU A 36 15.73 4.12 -0.67
N PHE A 37 15.16 3.36 0.26
CA PHE A 37 13.80 2.86 0.13
C PHE A 37 13.10 2.69 1.48
N VAL A 38 11.78 2.57 1.41
CA VAL A 38 10.92 2.33 2.58
C VAL A 38 10.02 1.13 2.28
N VAL A 39 9.86 0.24 3.26
CA VAL A 39 8.91 -0.87 3.18
C VAL A 39 7.81 -0.63 4.21
N THR A 40 6.58 -0.55 3.73
CA THR A 40 5.39 -0.27 4.57
C THR A 40 4.40 -1.40 4.46
N VAL A 41 3.98 -1.94 5.60
CA VAL A 41 2.87 -2.90 5.67
C VAL A 41 1.59 -2.12 5.88
N ILE A 42 0.60 -2.32 5.02
CA ILE A 42 -0.66 -1.56 5.00
C ILE A 42 -1.83 -2.52 5.12
N CYS A 43 -2.69 -2.30 6.12
CA CYS A 43 -3.91 -3.10 6.32
C CYS A 43 -5.13 -2.20 6.17
N GLN A 44 -6.05 -2.57 5.29
CA GLN A 44 -7.27 -1.80 5.04
C GLN A 44 -8.46 -2.74 4.89
N ALA A 45 -9.63 -2.27 5.30
CA ALA A 45 -10.88 -3.00 5.13
C ALA A 45 -11.53 -2.69 3.78
N PRO A 46 -12.43 -3.55 3.28
CA PRO A 46 -13.24 -3.22 2.10
C PRO A 46 -13.96 -1.89 2.30
N GLY A 47 -14.04 -1.09 1.22
CA GLY A 47 -14.65 0.23 1.27
C GLY A 47 -13.75 1.34 1.78
N HIS A 48 -12.50 1.06 2.15
CA HIS A 48 -11.58 2.10 2.56
C HIS A 48 -11.40 3.13 1.44
N PRO A 49 -11.55 4.45 1.72
CA PRO A 49 -11.51 5.47 0.68
C PRO A 49 -10.07 5.83 0.32
N ASN A 50 -9.49 5.12 -0.63
CA ASN A 50 -8.17 5.42 -1.16
C ASN A 50 -8.26 6.53 -2.21
N ASP A 51 -7.17 7.27 -2.36
CA ASP A 51 -7.05 8.31 -3.38
C ASP A 51 -6.70 7.73 -4.76
N THR A 52 -6.72 8.59 -5.77
CA THR A 52 -6.19 8.29 -7.10
C THR A 52 -5.03 9.25 -7.32
N HIS A 53 -3.82 8.72 -7.41
CA HIS A 53 -2.61 9.53 -7.44
C HIS A 53 -1.55 8.90 -8.34
N TYR A 54 -0.50 9.66 -8.61
CA TYR A 54 0.68 9.14 -9.29
C TYR A 54 1.95 9.56 -8.55
N HIS A 55 3.05 8.93 -8.92
CA HIS A 55 4.38 9.21 -8.40
C HIS A 55 5.34 9.49 -9.55
N LEU A 56 6.44 10.15 -9.24
CA LEU A 56 7.54 10.34 -10.20
C LEU A 56 8.50 9.15 -10.22
N HIS A 57 8.23 8.14 -9.40
CA HIS A 57 9.03 6.93 -9.28
C HIS A 57 8.15 5.70 -9.44
N ASP A 58 8.75 4.59 -9.83
CA ASP A 58 8.07 3.31 -9.87
C ASP A 58 7.76 2.82 -8.45
N GLU A 59 6.67 2.09 -8.31
CA GLU A 59 6.26 1.53 -7.03
C GLU A 59 5.85 0.08 -7.22
N THR A 60 6.08 -0.75 -6.19
CA THR A 60 5.67 -2.14 -6.23
C THR A 60 5.09 -2.57 -4.88
N TRP A 61 4.20 -3.55 -4.92
CA TRP A 61 3.59 -4.15 -3.74
C TRP A 61 3.62 -5.65 -3.82
N ILE A 62 3.67 -6.29 -2.66
CA ILE A 62 3.46 -7.72 -2.50
C ILE A 62 2.18 -7.88 -1.68
N ILE A 63 1.26 -8.70 -2.16
CA ILE A 63 0.00 -8.92 -1.44
C ILE A 63 0.21 -10.06 -0.45
N ALA A 64 0.02 -9.74 0.83
CA ALA A 64 0.22 -10.71 1.91
C ALA A 64 -1.07 -11.39 2.33
N ASP A 65 -2.22 -10.72 2.21
CA ASP A 65 -3.52 -11.28 2.59
C ASP A 65 -4.66 -10.52 1.91
N GLY A 66 -5.79 -11.19 1.71
CA GLY A 66 -7.01 -10.58 1.17
C GLY A 66 -7.01 -10.46 -0.34
N GLU A 67 -7.95 -9.66 -0.83
CA GLU A 67 -8.15 -9.41 -2.26
C GLU A 67 -8.23 -7.91 -2.51
N LEU A 68 -7.58 -7.46 -3.59
CA LEU A 68 -7.56 -6.06 -3.97
C LEU A 68 -7.71 -5.93 -5.48
N ALA A 69 -7.97 -4.69 -5.93
CA ALA A 69 -7.95 -4.33 -7.34
C ALA A 69 -7.11 -3.07 -7.50
N TRP A 70 -6.27 -3.06 -8.52
CA TRP A 70 -5.51 -1.89 -8.95
C TRP A 70 -6.12 -1.34 -10.23
N HIS A 71 -6.57 -0.09 -10.17
CA HIS A 71 -7.05 0.66 -11.32
C HIS A 71 -5.92 1.53 -11.83
N TYR A 72 -5.66 1.48 -13.13
CA TYR A 72 -4.56 2.22 -13.76
C TYR A 72 -5.06 3.17 -14.82
N GLU A 73 -4.39 4.30 -14.94
CA GLU A 73 -4.71 5.32 -15.97
C GLU A 73 -4.73 4.73 -17.37
N HIS A 74 -3.81 3.82 -17.67
CA HIS A 74 -3.62 3.27 -19.02
C HIS A 74 -4.33 1.93 -19.25
N ALA A 75 -5.14 1.48 -18.30
CA ALA A 75 -5.84 0.20 -18.41
C ALA A 75 -7.34 0.38 -18.16
N PRO A 76 -8.22 -0.04 -19.09
CA PRO A 76 -9.66 0.16 -18.92
C PRO A 76 -10.27 -0.74 -17.84
N GLU A 77 -9.65 -1.89 -17.55
CA GLU A 77 -10.15 -2.84 -16.55
C GLU A 77 -9.20 -2.91 -15.35
N PRO A 78 -9.74 -3.05 -14.14
CA PRO A 78 -8.90 -3.22 -12.96
C PRO A 78 -8.19 -4.56 -12.96
N HIS A 79 -7.02 -4.59 -12.37
CA HIS A 79 -6.26 -5.82 -12.14
C HIS A 79 -6.58 -6.36 -10.75
N ARG A 80 -7.22 -7.51 -10.69
CA ARG A 80 -7.57 -8.16 -9.42
C ARG A 80 -6.40 -9.01 -8.95
N VAL A 81 -6.06 -8.86 -7.67
CA VAL A 81 -4.92 -9.54 -7.07
C VAL A 81 -5.30 -10.12 -5.70
N LYS A 82 -4.54 -11.11 -5.26
CA LYS A 82 -4.74 -11.81 -3.99
C LYS A 82 -3.40 -12.17 -3.36
N ALA A 83 -3.42 -12.74 -2.19
CA ALA A 83 -2.22 -13.15 -1.47
C ALA A 83 -1.25 -13.93 -2.38
N GLY A 84 0.00 -13.51 -2.38
CA GLY A 84 1.06 -14.09 -3.20
C GLY A 84 1.32 -13.35 -4.51
N ASP A 85 0.45 -12.42 -4.90
CA ASP A 85 0.64 -11.66 -6.14
C ASP A 85 1.55 -10.46 -5.90
N ILE A 86 2.24 -10.06 -6.96
CA ILE A 86 3.11 -8.88 -6.98
C ILE A 86 2.50 -7.86 -7.93
N VAL A 87 2.44 -6.60 -7.49
CA VAL A 87 1.82 -5.51 -8.26
C VAL A 87 2.87 -4.44 -8.56
N TYR A 88 2.83 -3.92 -9.77
CA TYR A 88 3.72 -2.86 -10.22
C TYR A 88 2.91 -1.67 -10.70
N ALA A 89 3.27 -0.47 -10.26
CA ALA A 89 2.69 0.78 -10.74
C ALA A 89 3.78 1.61 -11.42
N PRO A 90 3.68 1.82 -12.74
CA PRO A 90 4.65 2.65 -13.45
C PRO A 90 4.62 4.09 -12.98
N LYS A 91 5.80 4.72 -12.94
CA LYS A 91 5.91 6.14 -12.64
C LYS A 91 5.12 6.98 -13.66
N ASN A 92 4.67 8.14 -13.24
CA ASN A 92 3.97 9.15 -14.05
C ASN A 92 2.55 8.78 -14.49
N LEU A 93 2.06 7.58 -14.15
CA LEU A 93 0.70 7.15 -14.42
C LEU A 93 -0.06 6.99 -13.11
N TRP A 94 -1.28 7.49 -13.03
CA TRP A 94 -2.03 7.37 -11.79
C TRP A 94 -2.53 5.94 -11.58
N HIS A 95 -2.69 5.59 -10.33
CA HIS A 95 -3.33 4.35 -9.91
C HIS A 95 -4.29 4.60 -8.75
N HIS A 96 -5.23 3.70 -8.57
CA HIS A 96 -6.19 3.70 -7.47
C HIS A 96 -6.31 2.27 -6.94
N ILE A 97 -6.24 2.12 -5.63
CA ILE A 97 -6.25 0.82 -4.97
C ILE A 97 -7.59 0.63 -4.27
N GLU A 98 -8.23 -0.50 -4.52
CA GLU A 98 -9.51 -0.85 -3.94
C GLU A 98 -9.40 -2.18 -3.20
N VAL A 99 -9.88 -2.23 -1.95
CA VAL A 99 -9.96 -3.49 -1.19
C VAL A 99 -11.27 -4.17 -1.52
N LEU A 100 -11.19 -5.43 -1.95
CA LEU A 100 -12.34 -6.23 -2.37
C LEU A 100 -12.74 -7.23 -1.30
N GLY A 101 -13.89 -7.88 -1.52
CA GLY A 101 -14.38 -8.94 -0.65
C GLY A 101 -14.98 -8.42 0.65
N ASP A 102 -14.95 -9.28 1.66
CA ASP A 102 -15.61 -9.03 2.94
C ASP A 102 -14.66 -9.06 4.13
N ARG A 103 -13.34 -9.07 3.86
CA ARG A 103 -12.32 -9.08 4.93
C ARG A 103 -11.17 -8.14 4.60
N PRO A 104 -10.41 -7.71 5.62
CA PRO A 104 -9.27 -6.81 5.40
C PRO A 104 -8.20 -7.43 4.52
N ALA A 105 -7.49 -6.58 3.79
CA ALA A 105 -6.35 -6.97 2.97
C ALA A 105 -5.08 -6.34 3.51
N ILE A 106 -3.96 -7.05 3.32
CA ILE A 106 -2.63 -6.57 3.69
C ILE A 106 -1.77 -6.55 2.44
N ARG A 107 -1.20 -5.37 2.15
CA ARG A 107 -0.21 -5.21 1.10
C ARG A 107 1.08 -4.65 1.67
N VAL A 108 2.20 -5.06 1.11
CA VAL A 108 3.51 -4.58 1.50
C VAL A 108 4.01 -3.67 0.39
N ALA A 109 4.11 -2.38 0.68
CA ALA A 109 4.57 -1.38 -0.29
C ALA A 109 6.08 -1.20 -0.21
N ILE A 110 6.74 -1.15 -1.36
CA ILE A 110 8.17 -0.88 -1.46
C ILE A 110 8.31 0.38 -2.31
N THR A 111 8.76 1.47 -1.68
CA THR A 111 8.80 2.79 -2.31
C THR A 111 10.15 3.47 -2.10
N PRO A 112 10.57 4.36 -3.02
CA PRO A 112 11.75 5.19 -2.78
C PRO A 112 11.52 6.17 -1.63
N VAL A 113 12.61 6.63 -1.04
CA VAL A 113 12.57 7.64 0.01
C VAL A 113 12.10 8.98 -0.59
N GLY A 114 11.25 9.70 0.18
CA GLY A 114 10.79 11.03 -0.23
C GLY A 114 9.64 11.01 -1.22
N GLU A 115 9.10 9.84 -1.53
CA GLU A 115 7.98 9.76 -2.45
C GLU A 115 6.68 10.22 -1.78
N PHE A 116 5.85 10.92 -2.53
CA PHE A 116 4.56 11.39 -2.04
C PHE A 116 3.51 11.34 -3.15
N HIS A 117 2.24 11.42 -2.77
CA HIS A 117 1.11 11.35 -3.69
C HIS A 117 0.96 12.66 -4.46
N ARG A 118 0.81 12.59 -5.78
CA ARG A 118 0.62 13.73 -6.67
C ARG A 118 -0.75 13.63 -7.33
N TYR A 119 -1.39 14.79 -7.50
CA TYR A 119 -2.79 14.83 -7.95
C TYR A 119 -3.00 15.72 -9.18
N ASP A 120 -1.95 16.28 -9.75
CA ASP A 120 -2.04 17.29 -10.81
C ASP A 120 -2.14 16.71 -12.23
N ARG A 121 -2.72 15.51 -12.33
CA ARG A 121 -3.05 14.91 -13.63
C ARG A 121 -4.56 14.65 -13.70
N PRO A 122 -5.15 14.70 -14.93
CA PRO A 122 -6.57 14.35 -15.08
C PRO A 122 -6.86 12.94 -14.55
N GLY A 123 -7.95 12.79 -13.82
CA GLY A 123 -8.33 11.53 -13.19
C GLY A 123 -7.84 11.35 -11.77
N CYS A 124 -6.88 12.16 -11.33
CA CYS A 124 -6.41 12.11 -9.94
C CYS A 124 -7.38 12.83 -9.01
N ARG A 125 -7.46 12.34 -7.78
CA ARG A 125 -8.25 12.98 -6.72
C ARG A 125 -7.70 12.60 -5.36
N LYS A 126 -7.76 13.56 -4.45
CA LYS A 126 -7.36 13.37 -3.05
C LYS A 126 -8.33 12.43 -2.36
N PRO A 127 -7.91 11.82 -1.22
CA PRO A 127 -8.80 10.98 -0.44
C PRO A 127 -10.06 11.75 -0.02
N GLU A 128 -11.21 11.06 -0.02
CA GLU A 128 -12.43 11.68 0.45
C GLU A 128 -12.37 11.84 1.97
N PRO A 129 -12.92 12.95 2.49
CA PRO A 129 -12.99 13.12 3.94
C PRO A 129 -13.82 12.01 4.57
N ARG A 130 -13.36 11.51 5.70
CA ARG A 130 -14.13 10.58 6.50
C ARG A 130 -15.14 11.39 7.31
N GLY A 131 -16.40 11.19 7.00
CA GLY A 131 -17.48 11.84 7.71
C GLY A 131 -17.67 11.34 9.13
#